data_a62c8eb2829a37f555373807b5f36c60
#
_entry.id   a62c8eb2829a37f555373807b5f36c60
#
_cell.length_a   1.000
_cell.length_b   1.000
_cell.length_c   1.000
_cell.angle_alpha   90.00
_cell.angle_beta   90.00
_cell.angle_gamma   90.00
#
_symmetry.space_group_name_H-M   'P 1'
#
loop_
_entity.id
_entity.type
_entity.pdbx_description
1 polymer ?
#
loop_
_entity_poly.entity_id
_entity_poly.type
_entity_poly.pdbx_seq_one_letter_code
_entity_poly.pdbx_strand_id
1 'polypeptide(L)'
;MKKLVALLLAVLMVMSAAAFAEPVVSEPEMPLTDTPANYDAMIVLHGMDVGDPNEKSLYVAREEQTGVNIEWTVIPSTSQAERIATTFASGELPDLFANMLNNSDVLTYGMSGALLPISGYLEYMPNFSSILETMPDVKAAVTMPDGKIYGLPQINMWSVWPGNGVYQRSSVFINKNWLEKLGLEVPTTTDELIEVLRAFKEQDPNGNGIADEIPLSFVYNGWSEIPASFLYGPFGIIGMSYQLNVQDGKVFYAIQDERFVEAVKFINTLWNEGLIDSEAFTQDTKRYYAKGLEETDLYGMFIDWAGSSVVGNEKAVGADGLLNTGDETYIPIAPLTGPNGDCIWSNEPAGVNTNRLCIASTVENPELICRWADALYAPDSSIQELWGQFGTYNEKTEDGWMRIAAPNDVNADEWLLESTTRQLPALVTNEMVAKYPTKFADGHMGMKSDEIKCQLAEITAPYAVKEYYPNVVLSAEANERIAVLWTPIKNAMIEQEVAWCTGEGDVEAEWPAFIESLNSMGLQEVVEIYQNALDATK
;
A
#
# COMPACT_ATOMS: atom_id res chain seq x y z
N MET A 1 -38.54 21.43 -24.75
CA MET A 1 -37.96 20.12 -24.42
C MET A 1 -36.44 20.04 -24.59
N LYS A 2 -35.84 20.34 -25.75
CA LYS A 2 -34.38 20.28 -25.96
C LYS A 2 -33.54 21.17 -25.02
N LYS A 3 -34.03 22.36 -24.62
CA LYS A 3 -33.33 23.27 -23.68
C LYS A 3 -33.44 22.82 -22.21
N LEU A 4 -34.53 22.11 -21.85
CA LEU A 4 -34.70 21.56 -20.50
C LEU A 4 -33.84 20.31 -20.29
N VAL A 5 -33.67 19.49 -21.34
CA VAL A 5 -32.80 18.31 -21.32
C VAL A 5 -31.31 18.69 -21.25
N ALA A 6 -30.92 19.79 -21.95
CA ALA A 6 -29.56 20.31 -21.88
C ALA A 6 -29.23 20.91 -20.50
N LEU A 7 -30.23 21.53 -19.82
CA LEU A 7 -30.04 22.04 -18.46
C LEU A 7 -29.98 20.92 -17.42
N LEU A 8 -30.74 19.83 -17.58
CA LEU A 8 -30.67 18.63 -16.73
C LEU A 8 -29.37 17.88 -16.92
N LEU A 9 -28.84 17.77 -18.15
CA LEU A 9 -27.53 17.17 -18.42
C LEU A 9 -26.39 18.04 -17.88
N ALA A 10 -26.50 19.37 -17.93
CA ALA A 10 -25.48 20.24 -17.33
C ALA A 10 -25.50 20.20 -15.79
N VAL A 11 -26.68 20.04 -15.17
CA VAL A 11 -26.81 19.87 -13.71
C VAL A 11 -26.33 18.46 -13.28
N LEU A 12 -26.54 17.43 -14.09
CA LEU A 12 -26.01 16.08 -13.85
C LEU A 12 -24.48 16.00 -14.04
N MET A 13 -23.88 16.81 -14.92
CA MET A 13 -22.42 16.90 -15.06
C MET A 13 -21.75 17.69 -13.92
N VAL A 14 -22.48 18.57 -13.22
CA VAL A 14 -21.94 19.29 -12.06
C VAL A 14 -22.04 18.49 -10.77
N MET A 15 -22.86 17.44 -10.72
CA MET A 15 -22.95 16.55 -9.54
C MET A 15 -22.01 15.33 -9.56
N SER A 16 -21.17 15.16 -10.59
CA SER A 16 -20.23 14.02 -10.71
C SER A 16 -18.75 14.37 -10.54
N ALA A 17 -18.43 15.58 -10.07
CA ALA A 17 -17.09 15.98 -9.68
C ALA A 17 -17.15 16.64 -8.30
N ALA A 18 -17.47 15.86 -7.28
CA ALA A 18 -16.87 16.11 -5.98
C ALA A 18 -15.40 15.65 -6.10
N ALA A 19 -14.59 16.46 -6.79
CA ALA A 19 -13.16 16.43 -6.55
C ALA A 19 -13.01 16.68 -5.05
N PHE A 20 -12.55 15.71 -4.29
CA PHE A 20 -12.15 15.94 -2.91
C PHE A 20 -11.16 17.10 -2.96
N ALA A 21 -11.49 18.20 -2.29
CA ALA A 21 -10.59 19.33 -2.22
C ALA A 21 -9.31 18.84 -1.54
N GLU A 22 -8.15 19.12 -2.15
CA GLU A 22 -6.88 18.81 -1.49
C GLU A 22 -6.77 19.60 -0.18
N PRO A 23 -6.14 19.02 0.87
CA PRO A 23 -5.96 19.72 2.13
C PRO A 23 -5.09 20.96 1.93
N VAL A 24 -5.51 22.07 2.53
CA VAL A 24 -4.73 23.30 2.54
C VAL A 24 -3.70 23.18 3.68
N VAL A 25 -2.48 22.87 3.34
CA VAL A 25 -1.35 22.78 4.29
C VAL A 25 -0.33 23.88 4.00
N SER A 26 0.32 24.37 5.04
CA SER A 26 1.24 25.51 4.94
C SER A 26 2.47 25.32 5.85
N GLU A 27 3.55 25.98 5.48
CA GLU A 27 4.73 26.09 6.32
C GLU A 27 4.42 26.97 7.53
N PRO A 28 4.73 26.51 8.76
CA PRO A 28 4.56 27.34 9.95
C PRO A 28 5.64 28.43 10.06
N GLU A 29 5.36 29.47 10.83
CA GLU A 29 6.41 30.41 11.22
C GLU A 29 7.44 29.74 12.15
N MET A 30 8.71 29.94 11.86
CA MET A 30 9.83 29.35 12.63
C MET A 30 10.67 30.47 13.32
N PRO A 31 11.25 30.21 14.51
CA PRO A 31 11.08 29.00 15.30
C PRO A 31 9.71 28.89 15.96
N LEU A 32 9.30 27.67 16.34
CA LEU A 32 8.03 27.44 17.05
C LEU A 32 8.08 27.96 18.50
N THR A 33 9.27 28.13 19.06
CA THR A 33 9.52 28.65 20.40
C THR A 33 10.86 29.41 20.45
N ASP A 34 10.86 30.52 21.16
CA ASP A 34 12.08 31.30 21.44
C ASP A 34 12.95 30.68 22.55
N THR A 35 12.39 29.82 23.36
CA THR A 35 13.07 29.09 24.42
C THR A 35 13.15 27.62 24.06
N PRO A 36 14.33 27.01 23.96
CA PRO A 36 14.45 25.60 23.64
C PRO A 36 13.62 24.73 24.57
N ALA A 37 12.80 23.86 23.99
CA ALA A 37 12.00 22.87 24.69
C ALA A 37 12.55 21.47 24.41
N ASN A 38 12.62 20.63 25.47
CA ASN A 38 13.16 19.28 25.34
C ASN A 38 12.06 18.28 25.65
N TYR A 39 11.97 17.24 24.84
CA TYR A 39 11.06 16.11 25.00
C TYR A 39 11.82 14.82 24.79
N ASP A 40 11.34 13.73 25.37
CA ASP A 40 11.87 12.39 25.11
C ASP A 40 10.87 11.53 24.32
N ALA A 41 11.40 10.64 23.51
CA ALA A 41 10.62 9.81 22.62
C ALA A 41 11.12 8.37 22.54
N MET A 42 10.21 7.43 22.40
CA MET A 42 10.52 6.07 21.97
C MET A 42 10.11 5.88 20.51
N ILE A 43 10.98 5.23 19.74
CA ILE A 43 10.74 4.97 18.31
C ILE A 43 11.10 3.54 17.92
N VAL A 44 10.29 2.93 17.04
CA VAL A 44 10.64 1.71 16.31
C VAL A 44 11.01 2.09 14.88
N LEU A 45 12.23 1.77 14.47
CA LEU A 45 12.76 2.09 13.15
C LEU A 45 12.28 1.10 12.08
N HIS A 46 12.42 1.49 10.81
CA HIS A 46 12.27 0.58 9.68
C HIS A 46 13.33 -0.53 9.76
N GLY A 47 12.98 -1.75 9.32
CA GLY A 47 13.88 -2.92 9.44
C GLY A 47 15.26 -2.79 8.78
N MET A 48 15.39 -1.89 7.79
CA MET A 48 16.67 -1.57 7.14
C MET A 48 17.41 -0.40 7.80
N ASP A 49 16.77 0.34 8.71
CA ASP A 49 17.35 1.50 9.36
C ASP A 49 18.12 1.07 10.61
N VAL A 50 19.42 1.22 10.58
CA VAL A 50 20.34 0.91 11.69
C VAL A 50 20.96 2.17 12.31
N GLY A 51 20.56 3.37 11.84
CA GLY A 51 21.09 4.65 12.31
C GLY A 51 20.49 5.10 13.65
N ASP A 52 21.19 6.00 14.32
CA ASP A 52 20.68 6.72 15.49
C ASP A 52 19.85 7.92 15.05
N PRO A 53 18.54 8.02 15.38
CA PRO A 53 17.73 9.18 15.04
C PRO A 53 18.30 10.50 15.57
N ASN A 54 18.98 10.49 16.71
CA ASN A 54 19.61 11.69 17.29
C ASN A 54 20.76 12.26 16.44
N GLU A 55 21.31 11.45 15.52
CA GLU A 55 22.42 11.86 14.63
C GLU A 55 21.95 12.11 13.19
N LYS A 56 20.69 11.81 12.84
CA LYS A 56 20.18 12.00 11.49
C LYS A 56 20.10 13.48 11.12
N SER A 57 20.68 13.81 9.96
CA SER A 57 20.85 15.20 9.52
C SER A 57 19.56 16.01 9.47
N LEU A 58 18.44 15.39 9.05
CA LEU A 58 17.13 16.05 9.03
C LEU A 58 16.63 16.39 10.44
N TYR A 59 16.83 15.49 11.40
CA TYR A 59 16.30 15.67 12.75
C TYR A 59 17.10 16.73 13.51
N VAL A 60 18.43 16.72 13.39
CA VAL A 60 19.29 17.78 13.92
C VAL A 60 18.92 19.15 13.35
N ALA A 61 18.73 19.23 12.02
CA ALA A 61 18.32 20.48 11.37
C ALA A 61 16.92 20.95 11.83
N ARG A 62 16.00 20.01 12.06
CA ARG A 62 14.62 20.29 12.55
C ARG A 62 14.63 20.86 13.97
N GLU A 63 15.49 20.34 14.85
CA GLU A 63 15.67 20.88 16.21
C GLU A 63 16.17 22.33 16.18
N GLU A 64 17.20 22.60 15.38
CA GLU A 64 17.74 23.95 15.20
C GLU A 64 16.68 24.92 14.63
N GLN A 65 15.87 24.44 13.68
CA GLN A 65 14.85 25.25 13.03
C GLN A 65 13.65 25.55 13.93
N THR A 66 13.19 24.57 14.69
CA THR A 66 11.94 24.65 15.48
C THR A 66 12.14 25.17 16.90
N GLY A 67 13.35 25.01 17.47
CA GLY A 67 13.62 25.21 18.89
C GLY A 67 13.08 24.08 19.78
N VAL A 68 12.63 22.97 19.19
CA VAL A 68 12.11 21.78 19.89
C VAL A 68 13.08 20.62 19.70
N ASN A 69 13.70 20.18 20.78
CA ASN A 69 14.67 19.08 20.80
C ASN A 69 13.96 17.80 21.24
N ILE A 70 14.21 16.71 20.52
CA ILE A 70 13.64 15.38 20.85
C ILE A 70 14.78 14.39 21.08
N GLU A 71 14.86 13.84 22.28
CA GLU A 71 15.79 12.76 22.61
C GLU A 71 15.15 11.40 22.26
N TRP A 72 15.68 10.75 21.24
CA TRP A 72 15.12 9.51 20.70
C TRP A 72 15.74 8.27 21.36
N THR A 73 14.91 7.38 21.87
CA THR A 73 15.28 6.03 22.30
C THR A 73 14.76 5.00 21.31
N VAL A 74 15.66 4.31 20.62
CA VAL A 74 15.31 3.26 19.65
C VAL A 74 14.92 1.97 20.37
N ILE A 75 13.76 1.43 20.03
CA ILE A 75 13.25 0.17 20.54
C ILE A 75 13.31 -0.89 19.42
N PRO A 76 14.01 -2.02 19.61
CA PRO A 76 14.01 -3.10 18.65
C PRO A 76 12.58 -3.63 18.41
N SER A 77 12.21 -3.86 17.15
CA SER A 77 10.88 -4.37 16.79
C SER A 77 10.54 -5.70 17.46
N THR A 78 11.55 -6.53 17.72
CA THR A 78 11.41 -7.83 18.42
C THR A 78 11.02 -7.70 19.89
N SER A 79 11.30 -6.55 20.53
CA SER A 79 10.96 -6.27 21.94
C SER A 79 9.87 -5.20 22.10
N GLN A 80 9.28 -4.73 21.00
CA GLN A 80 8.29 -3.64 20.98
C GLN A 80 7.11 -3.92 21.91
N ALA A 81 6.47 -5.08 21.79
CA ALA A 81 5.28 -5.42 22.59
C ALA A 81 5.60 -5.49 24.10
N GLU A 82 6.73 -6.06 24.47
CA GLU A 82 7.18 -6.12 25.87
C GLU A 82 7.49 -4.71 26.42
N ARG A 83 8.15 -3.88 25.62
CA ARG A 83 8.47 -2.50 26.00
C ARG A 83 7.20 -1.67 26.19
N ILE A 84 6.21 -1.77 25.29
CA ILE A 84 4.91 -1.10 25.44
C ILE A 84 4.27 -1.51 26.77
N ALA A 85 4.12 -2.82 27.00
CA ALA A 85 3.48 -3.33 28.21
C ALA A 85 4.18 -2.85 29.48
N THR A 86 5.50 -2.90 29.54
CA THR A 86 6.29 -2.47 30.72
C THR A 86 6.24 -0.96 30.93
N THR A 87 6.32 -0.15 29.86
CA THR A 87 6.26 1.32 29.93
C THR A 87 4.91 1.78 30.49
N PHE A 88 3.80 1.30 29.94
CA PHE A 88 2.48 1.68 30.43
C PHE A 88 2.17 1.11 31.83
N ALA A 89 2.68 -0.06 32.17
CA ALA A 89 2.51 -0.64 33.51
C ALA A 89 3.29 0.13 34.59
N SER A 90 4.44 0.70 34.26
CA SER A 90 5.24 1.51 35.21
C SER A 90 4.59 2.87 35.49
N GLY A 91 3.85 3.42 34.52
CA GLY A 91 3.34 4.78 34.55
C GLY A 91 4.41 5.87 34.27
N GLU A 92 5.66 5.47 34.03
CA GLU A 92 6.74 6.36 33.57
C GLU A 92 6.74 6.38 32.05
N LEU A 93 5.98 7.31 31.46
CA LEU A 93 5.79 7.42 30.02
C LEU A 93 6.80 8.40 29.42
N PRO A 94 7.38 8.11 28.24
CA PRO A 94 8.04 9.14 27.45
C PRO A 94 7.01 10.15 26.95
N ASP A 95 7.45 11.33 26.54
CA ASP A 95 6.56 12.34 25.97
C ASP A 95 5.91 11.86 24.66
N LEU A 96 6.69 11.13 23.83
CA LEU A 96 6.26 10.71 22.50
C LEU A 96 6.49 9.21 22.24
N PHE A 97 5.57 8.62 21.48
CA PHE A 97 5.68 7.28 20.93
C PHE A 97 5.63 7.36 19.40
N ALA A 98 6.74 7.10 18.72
CA ALA A 98 6.83 7.17 17.27
C ALA A 98 6.86 5.77 16.65
N ASN A 99 5.92 5.47 15.74
CA ASN A 99 5.79 4.16 15.07
C ASN A 99 5.79 2.96 16.04
N MET A 100 5.24 3.14 17.24
CA MET A 100 5.27 2.12 18.29
C MET A 100 3.92 1.48 18.56
N LEU A 101 2.83 2.26 18.56
CA LEU A 101 1.52 1.80 19.04
C LEU A 101 0.63 1.41 17.86
N ASN A 102 0.05 0.22 17.92
CA ASN A 102 -0.99 -0.18 16.98
C ASN A 102 -2.36 0.36 17.40
N ASN A 103 -3.41 0.17 16.58
CA ASN A 103 -4.74 0.69 16.87
C ASN A 103 -5.33 0.13 18.18
N SER A 104 -5.03 -1.12 18.55
CA SER A 104 -5.49 -1.71 19.82
C SER A 104 -4.79 -1.09 21.04
N ASP A 105 -3.48 -0.83 20.92
CA ASP A 105 -2.72 -0.13 21.95
C ASP A 105 -3.26 1.29 22.15
N VAL A 106 -3.43 2.02 21.03
CA VAL A 106 -3.94 3.40 21.07
C VAL A 106 -5.35 3.48 21.65
N LEU A 107 -6.23 2.54 21.31
CA LEU A 107 -7.56 2.46 21.88
C LEU A 107 -7.48 2.21 23.40
N THR A 108 -6.69 1.22 23.82
CA THR A 108 -6.55 0.83 25.23
C THR A 108 -5.97 1.96 26.08
N TYR A 109 -4.84 2.51 25.66
CA TYR A 109 -4.12 3.53 26.42
C TYR A 109 -4.72 4.93 26.26
N GLY A 110 -5.37 5.23 25.14
CA GLY A 110 -6.16 6.43 24.95
C GLY A 110 -7.37 6.48 25.87
N MET A 111 -8.16 5.41 25.90
CA MET A 111 -9.33 5.32 26.78
C MET A 111 -8.96 5.30 28.26
N SER A 112 -7.80 4.76 28.65
CA SER A 112 -7.30 4.82 30.02
C SER A 112 -6.80 6.21 30.45
N GLY A 113 -6.67 7.14 29.49
CA GLY A 113 -6.18 8.51 29.73
C GLY A 113 -4.65 8.61 29.77
N ALA A 114 -3.91 7.59 29.33
CA ALA A 114 -2.45 7.62 29.27
C ALA A 114 -1.93 8.37 28.02
N LEU A 115 -2.73 8.44 26.95
CA LEU A 115 -2.40 9.20 25.74
C LEU A 115 -3.21 10.51 25.67
N LEU A 116 -2.60 11.53 25.10
CA LEU A 116 -3.22 12.84 24.88
C LEU A 116 -4.30 12.73 23.80
N PRO A 117 -5.55 13.15 24.05
CA PRO A 117 -6.57 13.22 22.99
C PRO A 117 -6.30 14.43 22.07
N ILE A 118 -5.60 14.20 20.98
CA ILE A 118 -5.19 15.21 19.98
C ILE A 118 -6.38 16.01 19.47
N SER A 119 -7.56 15.38 19.37
CA SER A 119 -8.81 16.05 19.01
C SER A 119 -9.18 17.25 19.89
N GLY A 120 -8.60 17.36 21.08
CA GLY A 120 -8.74 18.52 21.97
C GLY A 120 -7.75 19.67 21.66
N TYR A 121 -6.81 19.48 20.74
CA TYR A 121 -5.74 20.42 20.42
C TYR A 121 -5.70 20.83 18.94
N LEU A 122 -6.76 20.55 18.17
CA LEU A 122 -6.82 20.83 16.73
C LEU A 122 -6.70 22.33 16.41
N GLU A 123 -7.01 23.22 17.32
CA GLU A 123 -6.79 24.67 17.15
C GLU A 123 -5.29 25.04 17.02
N TYR A 124 -4.40 24.21 17.56
CA TYR A 124 -2.95 24.34 17.42
C TYR A 124 -2.38 23.56 16.22
N MET A 125 -3.24 22.88 15.45
CA MET A 125 -2.87 21.95 14.37
C MET A 125 -3.65 22.26 13.08
N PRO A 126 -3.42 23.42 12.45
CA PRO A 126 -4.18 23.83 11.27
C PRO A 126 -4.00 22.91 10.07
N ASN A 127 -2.79 22.38 9.84
CA ASN A 127 -2.53 21.43 8.75
C ASN A 127 -3.31 20.13 8.94
N PHE A 128 -3.23 19.55 10.12
CA PHE A 128 -3.95 18.30 10.43
C PHE A 128 -5.46 18.51 10.45
N SER A 129 -5.94 19.67 10.93
CA SER A 129 -7.37 20.02 10.87
C SER A 129 -7.88 20.07 9.43
N SER A 130 -7.12 20.70 8.51
CA SER A 130 -7.45 20.74 7.07
C SER A 130 -7.50 19.33 6.46
N ILE A 131 -6.56 18.46 6.85
CA ILE A 131 -6.55 17.04 6.42
C ILE A 131 -7.83 16.34 6.87
N LEU A 132 -8.23 16.47 8.13
CA LEU A 132 -9.44 15.83 8.66
C LEU A 132 -10.73 16.35 8.01
N GLU A 133 -10.77 17.62 7.57
CA GLU A 133 -11.91 18.23 6.90
C GLU A 133 -12.05 17.78 5.44
N THR A 134 -10.93 17.58 4.76
CA THR A 134 -10.91 17.32 3.30
C THR A 134 -10.74 15.85 2.95
N MET A 135 -10.22 15.02 3.89
CA MET A 135 -9.92 13.60 3.70
C MET A 135 -10.72 12.71 4.67
N PRO A 136 -12.00 12.41 4.38
CA PRO A 136 -12.86 11.63 5.29
C PRO A 136 -12.33 10.23 5.58
N ASP A 137 -11.62 9.59 4.63
CA ASP A 137 -11.00 8.27 4.84
C ASP A 137 -9.88 8.34 5.88
N VAL A 138 -9.07 9.41 5.86
CA VAL A 138 -8.05 9.65 6.89
C VAL A 138 -8.72 9.86 8.24
N LYS A 139 -9.75 10.70 8.30
CA LYS A 139 -10.51 10.94 9.52
C LYS A 139 -11.09 9.64 10.10
N ALA A 140 -11.68 8.79 9.26
CA ALA A 140 -12.20 7.50 9.68
C ALA A 140 -11.10 6.57 10.21
N ALA A 141 -9.94 6.56 9.57
CA ALA A 141 -8.80 5.72 9.94
C ALA A 141 -8.17 6.08 11.29
N VAL A 142 -8.21 7.36 11.69
CA VAL A 142 -7.57 7.85 12.92
C VAL A 142 -8.54 8.09 14.08
N THR A 143 -9.85 8.09 13.83
CA THR A 143 -10.87 8.31 14.88
C THR A 143 -11.14 7.00 15.59
N MET A 144 -10.88 6.97 16.89
CA MET A 144 -11.15 5.82 17.74
C MET A 144 -12.66 5.67 18.02
N PRO A 145 -13.13 4.48 18.45
CA PRO A 145 -14.55 4.24 18.75
C PRO A 145 -15.18 5.18 19.81
N ASP A 146 -14.37 5.82 20.65
CA ASP A 146 -14.81 6.84 21.60
C ASP A 146 -14.97 8.25 20.98
N GLY A 147 -14.77 8.37 19.65
CA GLY A 147 -14.87 9.60 18.89
C GLY A 147 -13.65 10.52 18.99
N LYS A 148 -12.57 10.09 19.64
CA LYS A 148 -11.36 10.88 19.80
C LYS A 148 -10.24 10.40 18.89
N ILE A 149 -9.24 11.27 18.69
CA ILE A 149 -8.01 11.00 17.95
C ILE A 149 -6.85 11.05 18.94
N TYR A 150 -6.00 10.00 18.97
CA TYR A 150 -4.85 9.91 19.86
C TYR A 150 -3.53 9.73 19.11
N GLY A 151 -3.59 9.40 17.80
CA GLY A 151 -2.42 9.14 16.97
C GLY A 151 -2.47 9.96 15.69
N LEU A 152 -1.32 10.48 15.30
CA LEU A 152 -1.11 11.20 14.05
C LEU A 152 -0.62 10.23 12.97
N PRO A 153 -1.23 10.21 11.78
CA PRO A 153 -0.85 9.31 10.70
C PRO A 153 0.29 9.86 9.83
N GLN A 154 0.93 8.97 9.10
CA GLN A 154 1.62 9.33 7.86
C GLN A 154 0.69 9.02 6.69
N ILE A 155 0.47 9.99 5.82
CA ILE A 155 -0.48 9.91 4.72
C ILE A 155 0.28 9.95 3.41
N ASN A 156 0.18 8.86 2.66
CA ASN A 156 0.98 8.63 1.48
C ASN A 156 0.08 8.34 0.28
N MET A 157 -0.21 9.38 -0.51
CA MET A 157 -1.09 9.28 -1.67
C MET A 157 -0.34 9.06 -3.00
N TRP A 158 0.96 8.91 -2.96
CA TRP A 158 1.84 8.84 -4.14
C TRP A 158 1.63 7.63 -5.07
N SER A 159 0.91 6.62 -4.63
CA SER A 159 0.46 5.51 -5.48
C SER A 159 -1.03 5.58 -5.79
N VAL A 160 -1.67 6.71 -5.52
CA VAL A 160 -3.09 6.93 -5.79
C VAL A 160 -3.23 7.71 -7.10
N TRP A 161 -3.96 7.17 -8.07
CA TRP A 161 -4.16 7.83 -9.36
C TRP A 161 -4.88 9.18 -9.19
N PRO A 162 -4.33 10.29 -9.74
CA PRO A 162 -4.97 11.59 -9.65
C PRO A 162 -6.38 11.59 -10.26
N GLY A 163 -7.37 11.95 -9.47
CA GLY A 163 -8.75 12.15 -9.91
C GLY A 163 -9.72 11.00 -9.63
N ASN A 164 -9.28 9.81 -9.23
CA ASN A 164 -10.18 8.72 -8.86
C ASN A 164 -9.82 7.95 -7.58
N GLY A 165 -8.74 8.34 -6.90
CA GLY A 165 -8.39 7.78 -5.61
C GLY A 165 -7.96 6.31 -5.62
N VAL A 166 -7.50 5.79 -6.77
CA VAL A 166 -7.09 4.38 -6.88
C VAL A 166 -5.69 4.16 -6.35
N TYR A 167 -5.56 3.33 -5.35
CA TYR A 167 -4.27 2.83 -4.86
C TYR A 167 -3.94 1.49 -5.52
N GLN A 168 -2.71 1.36 -6.04
CA GLN A 168 -2.26 0.15 -6.71
C GLN A 168 -1.08 -0.48 -5.98
N ARG A 169 -1.22 -1.76 -5.64
CA ARG A 169 -0.17 -2.55 -5.00
C ARG A 169 0.62 -3.40 -5.99
N SER A 170 -0.04 -3.99 -6.97
CA SER A 170 0.54 -4.93 -7.92
C SER A 170 0.19 -4.58 -9.36
N SER A 171 1.07 -4.95 -10.27
CA SER A 171 0.91 -4.85 -11.72
C SER A 171 1.35 -6.15 -12.37
N VAL A 172 0.96 -6.36 -13.61
CA VAL A 172 1.32 -7.56 -14.36
C VAL A 172 2.19 -7.17 -15.53
N PHE A 173 3.28 -7.87 -15.70
CA PHE A 173 4.25 -7.64 -16.76
C PHE A 173 4.34 -8.86 -17.67
N ILE A 174 4.50 -8.60 -18.97
CA ILE A 174 4.67 -9.64 -20.00
C ILE A 174 5.93 -9.39 -20.81
N ASN A 175 6.62 -10.45 -21.19
CA ASN A 175 7.80 -10.39 -22.03
C ASN A 175 7.41 -10.03 -23.49
N LYS A 176 7.63 -8.76 -23.84
CA LYS A 176 7.34 -8.21 -25.17
C LYS A 176 8.16 -8.91 -26.27
N ASN A 177 9.42 -9.21 -25.99
CA ASN A 177 10.30 -9.84 -26.97
C ASN A 177 9.84 -11.26 -27.34
N TRP A 178 9.26 -11.98 -26.36
CA TRP A 178 8.67 -13.29 -26.62
C TRP A 178 7.41 -13.19 -27.46
N LEU A 179 6.55 -12.22 -27.19
CA LEU A 179 5.35 -11.98 -28.00
C LEU A 179 5.74 -11.67 -29.45
N GLU A 180 6.67 -10.75 -29.67
CA GLU A 180 7.16 -10.36 -31.02
C GLU A 180 7.78 -11.55 -31.76
N LYS A 181 8.64 -12.34 -31.08
CA LYS A 181 9.29 -13.52 -31.69
C LYS A 181 8.28 -14.58 -32.13
N LEU A 182 7.20 -14.75 -31.36
CA LEU A 182 6.15 -15.73 -31.63
C LEU A 182 5.01 -15.17 -32.50
N GLY A 183 5.01 -13.86 -32.80
CA GLY A 183 3.97 -13.19 -33.58
C GLY A 183 2.63 -13.14 -32.84
N LEU A 184 2.67 -13.00 -31.53
CA LEU A 184 1.50 -12.92 -30.64
C LEU A 184 1.23 -11.46 -30.22
N GLU A 185 -0.04 -11.17 -29.98
CA GLU A 185 -0.47 -9.90 -29.39
C GLU A 185 -0.55 -10.01 -27.86
N VAL A 186 -0.57 -8.86 -27.18
CA VAL A 186 -0.80 -8.80 -25.72
C VAL A 186 -2.21 -9.33 -25.41
N PRO A 187 -2.37 -10.32 -24.52
CA PRO A 187 -3.68 -10.89 -24.22
C PRO A 187 -4.59 -9.86 -23.52
N THR A 188 -5.85 -9.84 -23.90
CA THR A 188 -6.92 -8.98 -23.32
C THR A 188 -8.03 -9.78 -22.67
N THR A 189 -8.06 -11.09 -22.89
CA THR A 189 -9.04 -12.02 -22.30
C THR A 189 -8.36 -13.20 -21.63
N THR A 190 -9.08 -13.90 -20.77
CA THR A 190 -8.61 -15.13 -20.14
C THR A 190 -8.29 -16.24 -21.14
N ASP A 191 -9.04 -16.33 -22.23
CA ASP A 191 -8.79 -17.33 -23.29
C ASP A 191 -7.53 -17.01 -24.07
N GLU A 192 -7.32 -15.74 -24.46
CA GLU A 192 -6.07 -15.29 -25.11
C GLU A 192 -4.87 -15.48 -24.19
N LEU A 193 -5.03 -15.28 -22.88
CA LEU A 193 -3.96 -15.55 -21.90
C LEU A 193 -3.52 -17.01 -21.96
N ILE A 194 -4.44 -17.96 -21.95
CA ILE A 194 -4.12 -19.39 -22.05
C ILE A 194 -3.33 -19.69 -23.34
N GLU A 195 -3.73 -19.13 -24.48
CA GLU A 195 -3.05 -19.32 -25.76
C GLU A 195 -1.61 -18.77 -25.72
N VAL A 196 -1.42 -17.57 -25.18
CA VAL A 196 -0.10 -16.95 -25.03
C VAL A 196 0.80 -17.77 -24.10
N LEU A 197 0.28 -18.19 -22.93
CA LEU A 197 1.07 -18.96 -21.97
C LEU A 197 1.45 -20.36 -22.51
N ARG A 198 0.59 -21.01 -23.29
CA ARG A 198 0.91 -22.27 -23.98
C ARG A 198 2.04 -22.05 -24.99
N ALA A 199 1.96 -20.98 -25.78
CA ALA A 199 3.00 -20.66 -26.75
C ALA A 199 4.34 -20.36 -26.06
N PHE A 200 4.35 -19.65 -24.95
CA PHE A 200 5.55 -19.40 -24.15
C PHE A 200 6.17 -20.72 -23.66
N LYS A 201 5.35 -21.64 -23.17
CA LYS A 201 5.81 -22.94 -22.69
C LYS A 201 6.40 -23.85 -23.79
N GLU A 202 5.81 -23.83 -25.00
CA GLU A 202 6.03 -24.87 -26.00
C GLU A 202 7.03 -24.48 -27.10
N GLN A 203 7.30 -23.17 -27.29
CA GLN A 203 7.98 -22.68 -28.51
C GLN A 203 9.39 -22.10 -28.29
N ASP A 204 10.01 -22.33 -27.11
CA ASP A 204 11.37 -21.85 -26.80
C ASP A 204 11.57 -20.37 -27.18
N PRO A 205 10.78 -19.44 -26.61
CA PRO A 205 10.90 -18.03 -26.95
C PRO A 205 12.21 -17.38 -26.45
N ASN A 206 12.83 -17.87 -25.39
CA ASN A 206 14.14 -17.40 -24.95
C ASN A 206 15.26 -17.89 -25.89
N GLY A 207 15.05 -18.98 -26.65
CA GLY A 207 15.93 -19.44 -27.74
C GLY A 207 17.16 -20.18 -27.27
N ASN A 208 17.17 -20.69 -26.04
CA ASN A 208 18.31 -21.39 -25.48
C ASN A 208 18.30 -22.91 -25.77
N GLY A 209 17.21 -23.45 -26.33
CA GLY A 209 17.02 -24.86 -26.64
C GLY A 209 16.74 -25.76 -25.44
N ILE A 210 16.40 -25.18 -24.32
CA ILE A 210 16.04 -25.86 -23.06
C ILE A 210 14.58 -25.51 -22.76
N ALA A 211 13.77 -26.48 -22.34
CA ALA A 211 12.40 -26.20 -21.92
C ALA A 211 12.41 -25.73 -20.45
N ASP A 212 12.85 -24.50 -20.22
CA ASP A 212 13.00 -23.86 -18.90
C ASP A 212 12.15 -22.60 -18.73
N GLU A 213 11.32 -22.27 -19.74
CA GLU A 213 10.39 -21.16 -19.67
C GLU A 213 9.36 -21.34 -18.56
N ILE A 214 9.14 -20.25 -17.84
CA ILE A 214 8.10 -20.14 -16.81
C ILE A 214 7.03 -19.18 -17.35
N PRO A 215 5.91 -19.70 -17.92
CA PRO A 215 4.93 -18.87 -18.61
C PRO A 215 4.33 -17.77 -17.73
N LEU A 216 3.93 -18.09 -16.48
CA LEU A 216 3.43 -17.15 -15.49
C LEU A 216 3.99 -17.49 -14.10
N SER A 217 4.54 -16.51 -13.40
CA SER A 217 4.98 -16.66 -12.01
C SER A 217 4.46 -15.55 -11.11
N PHE A 218 4.30 -15.87 -9.83
CA PHE A 218 3.87 -14.97 -8.75
C PHE A 218 4.29 -15.55 -7.39
N VAL A 219 4.08 -14.78 -6.30
CA VAL A 219 4.25 -15.26 -4.92
C VAL A 219 2.90 -15.21 -4.22
N TYR A 220 2.32 -16.37 -3.91
CA TYR A 220 0.98 -16.47 -3.33
C TYR A 220 0.84 -15.71 -2.00
N ASN A 221 1.85 -15.75 -1.13
CA ASN A 221 1.90 -15.02 0.13
C ASN A 221 2.83 -13.78 0.07
N GLY A 222 3.08 -13.22 -1.13
CA GLY A 222 3.85 -12.01 -1.33
C GLY A 222 3.13 -10.74 -0.86
N TRP A 223 3.82 -9.62 -0.94
CA TRP A 223 3.22 -8.30 -0.67
C TRP A 223 2.62 -7.68 -1.93
N SER A 224 3.40 -7.58 -3.01
CA SER A 224 2.99 -7.00 -4.30
C SER A 224 2.96 -8.04 -5.43
N GLU A 225 3.50 -9.20 -5.20
CA GLU A 225 3.66 -10.29 -6.17
C GLU A 225 2.44 -11.22 -6.21
N ILE A 226 1.35 -10.84 -5.52
CA ILE A 226 0.13 -11.65 -5.35
C ILE A 226 -0.77 -11.62 -6.59
N PRO A 227 -1.41 -12.73 -6.95
CA PRO A 227 -2.26 -12.81 -8.14
C PRO A 227 -3.67 -12.23 -7.97
N ALA A 228 -3.98 -11.61 -6.83
CA ALA A 228 -5.32 -11.26 -6.36
C ALA A 228 -6.23 -10.58 -7.39
N SER A 229 -5.77 -9.52 -8.05
CA SER A 229 -6.58 -8.81 -9.05
C SER A 229 -6.49 -9.45 -10.43
N PHE A 230 -5.32 -9.99 -10.79
CA PHE A 230 -5.09 -10.49 -12.13
C PHE A 230 -5.83 -11.79 -12.44
N LEU A 231 -5.81 -12.76 -11.51
CA LEU A 231 -6.43 -14.07 -11.74
C LEU A 231 -7.89 -14.16 -11.26
N TYR A 232 -8.32 -13.24 -10.39
CA TYR A 232 -9.69 -13.23 -9.85
C TYR A 232 -10.57 -12.13 -10.45
N GLY A 233 -10.01 -10.98 -10.78
CA GLY A 233 -10.72 -9.83 -11.37
C GLY A 233 -11.49 -10.13 -12.65
N PRO A 234 -11.01 -11.00 -13.57
CA PRO A 234 -11.77 -11.44 -14.74
C PRO A 234 -13.08 -12.17 -14.42
N PHE A 235 -13.25 -12.63 -13.19
CA PHE A 235 -14.47 -13.30 -12.72
C PHE A 235 -15.35 -12.37 -11.86
N GLY A 236 -15.04 -11.07 -11.78
CA GLY A 236 -15.84 -10.09 -11.06
C GLY A 236 -15.67 -10.13 -9.54
N ILE A 237 -14.59 -10.71 -9.04
CA ILE A 237 -14.27 -10.76 -7.61
C ILE A 237 -12.83 -10.31 -7.38
N ILE A 238 -12.55 -9.69 -6.26
CA ILE A 238 -11.21 -9.27 -5.91
C ILE A 238 -10.63 -10.21 -4.86
N GLY A 239 -9.50 -10.80 -5.23
CA GLY A 239 -8.59 -11.41 -4.31
C GLY A 239 -8.80 -12.86 -3.98
N MET A 240 -7.82 -13.37 -3.23
CA MET A 240 -7.76 -14.73 -2.72
C MET A 240 -8.81 -14.97 -1.63
N SER A 241 -9.02 -16.22 -1.25
CA SER A 241 -10.08 -16.70 -0.35
C SER A 241 -10.34 -15.82 0.88
N TYR A 242 -9.29 -15.30 1.49
CA TYR A 242 -9.32 -14.52 2.74
C TYR A 242 -9.39 -13.01 2.54
N GLN A 243 -9.52 -12.52 1.30
CA GLN A 243 -9.63 -11.08 1.06
C GLN A 243 -11.07 -10.60 1.20
N LEU A 244 -11.18 -9.46 1.91
CA LEU A 244 -12.46 -8.82 2.18
C LEU A 244 -12.91 -8.00 0.98
N ASN A 245 -14.14 -8.23 0.54
CA ASN A 245 -14.79 -7.48 -0.53
C ASN A 245 -15.95 -6.66 0.04
N VAL A 246 -16.30 -5.58 -0.65
CA VAL A 246 -17.52 -4.81 -0.43
C VAL A 246 -18.24 -4.67 -1.76
N GLN A 247 -19.50 -5.02 -1.78
CA GLN A 247 -20.38 -4.85 -2.94
C GLN A 247 -21.78 -4.47 -2.49
N ASP A 248 -22.34 -3.41 -3.04
CA ASP A 248 -23.64 -2.84 -2.64
C ASP A 248 -23.74 -2.60 -1.12
N GLY A 249 -22.63 -2.17 -0.52
CA GLY A 249 -22.49 -1.91 0.91
C GLY A 249 -22.46 -3.17 1.79
N LYS A 250 -22.32 -4.37 1.22
CA LYS A 250 -22.21 -5.65 1.94
C LYS A 250 -20.77 -6.13 1.95
N VAL A 251 -20.33 -6.55 3.13
CA VAL A 251 -19.01 -7.14 3.38
C VAL A 251 -19.08 -8.66 3.23
N PHE A 252 -18.10 -9.23 2.53
CA PHE A 252 -17.92 -10.66 2.42
C PHE A 252 -16.45 -11.02 2.10
N TYR A 253 -16.03 -12.22 2.44
CA TYR A 253 -14.75 -12.75 1.97
C TYR A 253 -14.89 -13.38 0.59
N ALA A 254 -13.87 -13.24 -0.25
CA ALA A 254 -13.90 -13.72 -1.64
C ALA A 254 -14.39 -15.16 -1.76
N ILE A 255 -13.96 -16.06 -0.87
CA ILE A 255 -14.36 -17.47 -0.85
C ILE A 255 -15.87 -17.71 -0.64
N GLN A 256 -16.60 -16.72 -0.11
CA GLN A 256 -18.06 -16.87 0.14
C GLN A 256 -18.91 -16.64 -1.12
N ASP A 257 -18.31 -16.18 -2.22
CA ASP A 257 -18.98 -15.86 -3.47
C ASP A 257 -18.79 -16.99 -4.50
N GLU A 258 -19.83 -17.34 -5.25
CA GLU A 258 -19.78 -18.40 -6.28
C GLU A 258 -18.78 -18.05 -7.41
N ARG A 259 -18.50 -16.76 -7.67
CA ARG A 259 -17.51 -16.31 -8.65
C ARG A 259 -16.09 -16.74 -8.28
N PHE A 260 -15.81 -16.95 -7.01
CA PHE A 260 -14.55 -17.50 -6.53
C PHE A 260 -14.30 -18.92 -7.07
N VAL A 261 -15.35 -19.75 -7.13
CA VAL A 261 -15.26 -21.12 -7.68
C VAL A 261 -14.80 -21.08 -9.13
N GLU A 262 -15.35 -20.19 -9.95
CA GLU A 262 -14.96 -20.05 -11.36
C GLU A 262 -13.51 -19.56 -11.53
N ALA A 263 -13.07 -18.63 -10.70
CA ALA A 263 -11.68 -18.18 -10.70
C ALA A 263 -10.71 -19.31 -10.32
N VAL A 264 -11.02 -20.09 -9.30
CA VAL A 264 -10.21 -21.24 -8.88
C VAL A 264 -10.17 -22.32 -9.98
N LYS A 265 -11.26 -22.61 -10.67
CA LYS A 265 -11.30 -23.54 -11.82
C LYS A 265 -10.37 -23.06 -12.96
N PHE A 266 -10.35 -21.77 -13.22
CA PHE A 266 -9.44 -21.17 -14.21
C PHE A 266 -7.97 -21.33 -13.77
N ILE A 267 -7.64 -21.01 -12.53
CA ILE A 267 -6.29 -21.16 -11.98
C ILE A 267 -5.86 -22.65 -12.00
N ASN A 268 -6.75 -23.55 -11.64
CA ASN A 268 -6.52 -24.99 -11.71
C ASN A 268 -6.23 -25.46 -13.15
N THR A 269 -6.93 -24.91 -14.15
CA THR A 269 -6.65 -25.18 -15.56
C THR A 269 -5.23 -24.75 -15.94
N LEU A 270 -4.83 -23.54 -15.57
CA LEU A 270 -3.47 -23.04 -15.82
C LEU A 270 -2.41 -23.92 -15.13
N TRP A 271 -2.67 -24.32 -13.89
CA TRP A 271 -1.79 -25.21 -13.12
C TRP A 271 -1.63 -26.57 -13.76
N ASN A 272 -2.71 -27.24 -14.08
CA ASN A 272 -2.70 -28.58 -14.66
C ASN A 272 -2.02 -28.64 -16.04
N GLU A 273 -2.09 -27.53 -16.80
CA GLU A 273 -1.35 -27.40 -18.04
C GLU A 273 0.12 -26.99 -17.84
N GLY A 274 0.54 -26.73 -16.58
CA GLY A 274 1.90 -26.28 -16.24
C GLY A 274 2.22 -24.91 -16.83
N LEU A 275 1.22 -24.01 -16.86
CA LEU A 275 1.35 -22.63 -17.31
C LEU A 275 1.67 -21.67 -16.17
N ILE A 276 1.56 -22.13 -14.92
CA ILE A 276 1.99 -21.43 -13.70
C ILE A 276 3.29 -22.07 -13.20
N ASP A 277 4.19 -21.23 -12.70
CA ASP A 277 5.40 -21.67 -12.00
C ASP A 277 5.07 -22.71 -10.93
N SER A 278 5.72 -23.87 -10.98
CA SER A 278 5.49 -24.96 -10.04
C SER A 278 5.79 -24.59 -8.58
N GLU A 279 6.55 -23.51 -8.35
CA GLU A 279 6.86 -22.99 -7.01
C GLU A 279 5.95 -21.80 -6.61
N ALA A 280 5.04 -21.31 -7.46
CA ALA A 280 4.26 -20.07 -7.22
C ALA A 280 3.48 -20.04 -5.90
N PHE A 281 2.97 -21.19 -5.44
CA PHE A 281 2.24 -21.32 -4.18
C PHE A 281 3.14 -21.56 -2.95
N THR A 282 4.44 -21.79 -3.13
CA THR A 282 5.36 -22.18 -2.05
C THR A 282 6.64 -21.35 -1.97
N GLN A 283 7.03 -20.69 -3.07
CA GLN A 283 8.24 -19.86 -3.10
C GLN A 283 8.07 -18.59 -2.26
N ASP A 284 9.20 -18.10 -1.74
CA ASP A 284 9.30 -16.76 -1.17
C ASP A 284 9.74 -15.72 -2.22
N THR A 285 9.59 -14.44 -1.88
CA THR A 285 9.98 -13.31 -2.74
C THR A 285 11.45 -13.37 -3.16
N LYS A 286 12.36 -13.85 -2.30
CA LYS A 286 13.79 -13.96 -2.62
C LYS A 286 14.04 -14.99 -3.73
N ARG A 287 13.40 -16.15 -3.65
CA ARG A 287 13.48 -17.20 -4.69
C ARG A 287 12.88 -16.73 -6.00
N TYR A 288 11.74 -16.04 -5.91
CA TYR A 288 11.06 -15.45 -7.04
C TYR A 288 11.95 -14.44 -7.80
N TYR A 289 12.55 -13.46 -7.09
CA TYR A 289 13.46 -12.49 -7.70
C TYR A 289 14.72 -13.16 -8.29
N ALA A 290 15.28 -14.17 -7.61
CA ALA A 290 16.46 -14.87 -8.10
C ALA A 290 16.23 -15.50 -9.48
N LYS A 291 15.06 -16.06 -9.77
CA LYS A 291 14.71 -16.61 -11.10
C LYS A 291 14.58 -15.50 -12.15
N GLY A 292 13.97 -14.36 -11.81
CA GLY A 292 13.77 -13.25 -12.74
C GLY A 292 15.06 -12.50 -13.11
N LEU A 293 16.06 -12.50 -12.19
CA LEU A 293 17.37 -11.87 -12.39
C LEU A 293 18.38 -12.74 -13.16
N GLU A 294 18.00 -13.96 -13.56
CA GLU A 294 18.87 -14.77 -14.42
C GLU A 294 19.21 -14.06 -15.73
N GLU A 295 20.39 -14.33 -16.28
CA GLU A 295 20.85 -13.74 -17.55
C GLU A 295 19.91 -14.10 -18.71
N THR A 296 19.45 -15.36 -18.74
CA THR A 296 18.42 -15.82 -19.67
C THR A 296 17.04 -15.47 -19.11
N ASP A 297 16.19 -14.86 -19.94
CA ASP A 297 14.81 -14.58 -19.53
C ASP A 297 14.05 -15.88 -19.29
N LEU A 298 13.68 -16.15 -18.05
CA LEU A 298 12.90 -17.33 -17.68
C LEU A 298 11.39 -17.02 -17.64
N TYR A 299 11.01 -15.80 -17.28
CA TYR A 299 9.61 -15.43 -17.10
C TYR A 299 8.97 -14.96 -18.42
N GLY A 300 7.84 -15.57 -18.79
CA GLY A 300 6.94 -15.04 -19.80
C GLY A 300 6.11 -13.89 -19.24
N MET A 301 5.53 -14.12 -18.05
CA MET A 301 4.76 -13.13 -17.30
C MET A 301 5.08 -13.22 -15.81
N PHE A 302 4.98 -12.08 -15.15
CA PHE A 302 5.16 -12.01 -13.69
C PHE A 302 4.33 -10.87 -13.09
N ILE A 303 4.19 -10.88 -11.75
CA ILE A 303 3.42 -9.91 -10.97
C ILE A 303 4.35 -9.20 -9.99
N ASP A 304 4.36 -7.87 -10.01
CA ASP A 304 5.13 -7.04 -9.06
C ASP A 304 4.60 -5.60 -9.07
N TRP A 305 5.07 -4.78 -8.12
CA TRP A 305 4.66 -3.37 -8.07
C TRP A 305 5.24 -2.52 -9.21
N ALA A 306 6.46 -2.81 -9.69
CA ALA A 306 7.12 -2.04 -10.75
C ALA A 306 8.02 -2.85 -11.68
N GLY A 307 8.17 -4.15 -11.46
CA GLY A 307 8.92 -5.08 -12.30
C GLY A 307 10.43 -5.10 -12.06
N SER A 308 11.05 -3.98 -11.70
CA SER A 308 12.51 -3.87 -11.60
C SER A 308 13.14 -4.75 -10.52
N SER A 309 12.43 -5.03 -9.43
CA SER A 309 12.88 -5.96 -8.39
C SER A 309 12.94 -7.40 -8.89
N VAL A 310 12.10 -7.74 -9.86
CA VAL A 310 12.01 -9.10 -10.42
C VAL A 310 13.04 -9.32 -11.52
N VAL A 311 13.16 -8.39 -12.48
CA VAL A 311 13.95 -8.62 -13.72
C VAL A 311 15.11 -7.64 -13.92
N GLY A 312 15.33 -6.72 -12.97
CA GLY A 312 16.33 -5.65 -13.09
C GLY A 312 15.82 -4.43 -13.87
N ASN A 313 16.47 -3.29 -13.61
CA ASN A 313 16.08 -2.02 -14.26
C ASN A 313 16.22 -2.09 -15.79
N GLU A 314 17.27 -2.71 -16.30
CA GLU A 314 17.58 -2.80 -17.73
C GLU A 314 16.54 -3.57 -18.56
N LYS A 315 15.73 -4.41 -17.91
CA LYS A 315 14.67 -5.19 -18.57
C LYS A 315 13.27 -4.61 -18.29
N ALA A 316 13.10 -3.91 -17.16
CA ALA A 316 11.81 -3.42 -16.70
C ALA A 316 11.48 -2.00 -17.16
N VAL A 317 12.48 -1.14 -17.36
CA VAL A 317 12.30 0.27 -17.73
C VAL A 317 13.20 0.67 -18.89
N GLY A 318 12.79 1.70 -19.61
CA GLY A 318 13.61 2.26 -20.69
C GLY A 318 14.76 3.12 -20.18
N ALA A 319 15.58 3.61 -21.11
CA ALA A 319 16.76 4.41 -20.82
C ALA A 319 16.45 5.73 -20.06
N ASP A 320 15.21 6.21 -20.12
CA ASP A 320 14.75 7.40 -19.40
C ASP A 320 14.21 7.09 -17.99
N GLY A 321 14.25 5.82 -17.58
CA GLY A 321 13.79 5.34 -16.28
C GLY A 321 12.27 5.21 -16.13
N LEU A 322 11.52 5.20 -17.24
CA LEU A 322 10.07 5.07 -17.31
C LEU A 322 9.64 3.78 -18.01
N LEU A 323 8.35 3.44 -17.92
CA LEU A 323 7.73 2.33 -18.65
C LEU A 323 7.28 2.77 -20.05
N ASN A 324 7.10 1.79 -20.96
CA ASN A 324 6.53 1.98 -22.30
C ASN A 324 7.33 2.94 -23.20
N THR A 325 8.65 2.96 -23.07
CA THR A 325 9.54 3.77 -23.90
C THR A 325 9.97 3.06 -25.17
N GLY A 326 9.73 1.74 -25.24
CA GLY A 326 10.03 0.89 -26.39
C GLY A 326 11.30 0.05 -26.23
N ASP A 327 12.15 0.36 -25.28
CA ASP A 327 13.44 -0.30 -25.07
C ASP A 327 13.39 -1.45 -24.05
N GLU A 328 12.36 -1.47 -23.18
CA GLU A 328 12.16 -2.48 -22.15
C GLU A 328 11.81 -3.86 -22.72
N THR A 329 12.27 -4.92 -22.05
CA THR A 329 11.92 -6.32 -22.36
C THR A 329 10.51 -6.67 -21.85
N TYR A 330 10.13 -6.16 -20.68
CA TYR A 330 8.85 -6.44 -20.04
C TYR A 330 7.99 -5.19 -20.02
N ILE A 331 6.76 -5.33 -20.51
CA ILE A 331 5.76 -4.27 -20.52
C ILE A 331 4.60 -4.59 -19.59
N PRO A 332 4.01 -3.58 -18.92
CA PRO A 332 2.80 -3.78 -18.13
C PRO A 332 1.60 -4.04 -19.05
N ILE A 333 0.65 -4.84 -18.55
CA ILE A 333 -0.61 -5.11 -19.26
C ILE A 333 -1.83 -4.65 -18.48
N ALA A 334 -2.91 -4.39 -19.22
CA ALA A 334 -4.21 -4.09 -18.63
C ALA A 334 -4.85 -5.35 -18.01
N PRO A 335 -5.82 -5.18 -17.09
CA PRO A 335 -6.64 -6.27 -16.60
C PRO A 335 -7.34 -7.03 -17.72
N LEU A 336 -7.52 -8.33 -17.53
CA LEU A 336 -8.16 -9.21 -18.50
C LEU A 336 -9.67 -9.20 -18.39
N THR A 337 -10.36 -9.38 -19.51
CA THR A 337 -11.78 -9.65 -19.53
C THR A 337 -12.03 -11.15 -19.42
N GLY A 338 -12.87 -11.54 -18.48
CA GLY A 338 -13.27 -12.93 -18.26
C GLY A 338 -14.44 -13.39 -19.12
N PRO A 339 -14.86 -14.66 -18.97
CA PRO A 339 -15.86 -15.29 -19.83
C PRO A 339 -17.26 -14.64 -19.73
N ASN A 340 -17.57 -14.00 -18.62
CA ASN A 340 -18.84 -13.29 -18.40
C ASN A 340 -18.78 -11.80 -18.74
N GLY A 341 -17.65 -11.31 -19.23
CA GLY A 341 -17.42 -9.90 -19.55
C GLY A 341 -16.94 -9.06 -18.35
N ASP A 342 -16.71 -9.67 -17.19
CA ASP A 342 -16.13 -8.99 -16.03
C ASP A 342 -14.67 -8.63 -16.29
N CYS A 343 -14.30 -7.44 -15.84
CA CYS A 343 -12.94 -6.94 -15.92
C CYS A 343 -12.76 -5.91 -14.80
N ILE A 344 -12.37 -6.36 -13.61
CA ILE A 344 -12.20 -5.50 -12.45
C ILE A 344 -10.81 -5.60 -11.85
N TRP A 345 -10.41 -4.56 -11.15
CA TRP A 345 -9.12 -4.47 -10.45
C TRP A 345 -9.33 -3.99 -9.03
N SER A 346 -8.44 -4.40 -8.13
CA SER A 346 -8.50 -3.96 -6.74
C SER A 346 -8.33 -2.44 -6.62
N ASN A 347 -9.01 -1.89 -5.65
CA ASN A 347 -8.76 -0.56 -5.11
C ASN A 347 -8.64 -0.71 -3.60
N GLU A 348 -7.70 0.02 -3.01
CA GLU A 348 -7.48 0.03 -1.57
C GLU A 348 -7.58 1.47 -1.06
N PRO A 349 -7.95 1.67 0.23
CA PRO A 349 -7.92 3.00 0.80
C PRO A 349 -6.51 3.60 0.69
N ALA A 350 -6.45 4.91 0.48
CA ALA A 350 -5.19 5.66 0.43
C ALA A 350 -4.27 5.23 1.58
N GLY A 351 -2.97 5.19 1.33
CA GLY A 351 -1.97 4.73 2.27
C GLY A 351 -1.92 5.57 3.54
N VAL A 352 -2.78 5.26 4.50
CA VAL A 352 -2.82 5.87 5.83
C VAL A 352 -2.12 4.95 6.81
N ASN A 353 -0.89 5.29 7.15
CA ASN A 353 -0.16 4.61 8.22
C ASN A 353 -0.53 5.28 9.54
N THR A 354 -1.49 4.69 10.26
CA THR A 354 -1.99 5.24 11.53
C THR A 354 -0.94 5.25 12.62
N ASN A 355 -1.12 6.10 13.64
CA ASN A 355 -0.36 6.13 14.88
C ASN A 355 1.16 6.28 14.71
N ARG A 356 1.60 7.01 13.67
CA ARG A 356 3.03 7.31 13.47
C ARG A 356 3.60 8.17 14.58
N LEU A 357 2.75 8.95 15.25
CA LEU A 357 3.13 9.69 16.44
C LEU A 357 1.95 9.72 17.40
N CYS A 358 2.16 9.24 18.63
CA CYS A 358 1.24 9.41 19.76
C CYS A 358 1.96 10.22 20.85
N ILE A 359 1.19 11.02 21.58
CA ILE A 359 1.69 11.93 22.62
C ILE A 359 1.17 11.41 23.97
N ALA A 360 2.03 11.33 24.98
CA ALA A 360 1.60 10.98 26.32
C ALA A 360 0.77 12.11 26.95
N SER A 361 -0.21 11.76 27.78
CA SER A 361 -1.04 12.76 28.46
C SER A 361 -0.28 13.54 29.54
N THR A 362 0.90 13.05 29.94
CA THR A 362 1.79 13.66 30.93
C THR A 362 2.75 14.71 30.35
N VAL A 363 2.75 14.89 29.03
CA VAL A 363 3.66 15.81 28.33
C VAL A 363 3.53 17.23 28.88
N GLU A 364 4.69 17.88 29.10
CA GLU A 364 4.72 19.30 29.44
C GLU A 364 4.48 20.14 28.19
N ASN A 365 3.69 21.21 28.28
CA ASN A 365 3.35 22.11 27.19
C ASN A 365 2.77 21.38 25.94
N PRO A 366 1.61 20.72 26.06
CA PRO A 366 0.99 19.96 24.97
C PRO A 366 0.69 20.82 23.74
N GLU A 367 0.44 22.13 23.90
CA GLU A 367 0.21 23.05 22.80
C GLU A 367 1.42 23.20 21.89
N LEU A 368 2.63 23.27 22.45
CA LEU A 368 3.88 23.39 21.68
C LEU A 368 4.17 22.10 20.91
N ILE A 369 4.06 20.96 21.58
CA ILE A 369 4.33 19.67 20.92
C ILE A 369 3.29 19.33 19.85
N CYS A 370 2.03 19.76 20.01
CA CYS A 370 1.01 19.65 18.95
C CYS A 370 1.36 20.56 17.75
N ARG A 371 1.83 21.78 17.96
CA ARG A 371 2.32 22.65 16.87
C ARG A 371 3.53 22.06 16.15
N TRP A 372 4.45 21.47 16.91
CA TRP A 372 5.61 20.76 16.33
C TRP A 372 5.15 19.56 15.48
N ALA A 373 4.22 18.76 15.98
CA ALA A 373 3.67 17.63 15.27
C ALA A 373 2.87 18.03 14.01
N ASP A 374 2.16 19.17 14.06
CA ASP A 374 1.46 19.75 12.90
C ASP A 374 2.42 20.24 11.82
N ALA A 375 3.58 20.79 12.21
CA ALA A 375 4.62 21.24 11.29
C ALA A 375 5.19 20.08 10.44
N LEU A 376 5.07 18.84 10.87
CA LEU A 376 5.48 17.67 10.10
C LEU A 376 4.64 17.45 8.83
N TYR A 377 3.39 17.96 8.81
CA TYR A 377 2.49 17.92 7.65
C TYR A 377 2.73 19.05 6.66
N ALA A 378 3.58 20.04 7.00
CA ALA A 378 3.96 21.06 6.04
C ALA A 378 4.64 20.44 4.82
N PRO A 379 4.44 20.99 3.60
CA PRO A 379 4.91 20.39 2.36
C PRO A 379 6.41 20.07 2.36
N ASP A 380 7.23 21.01 2.76
CA ASP A 380 8.69 20.81 2.82
C ASP A 380 9.10 19.76 3.86
N SER A 381 8.45 19.77 5.03
CA SER A 381 8.69 18.77 6.09
C SER A 381 8.31 17.37 5.63
N SER A 382 7.19 17.24 4.96
CA SER A 382 6.69 15.94 4.44
C SER A 382 7.61 15.36 3.37
N ILE A 383 8.08 16.19 2.42
CA ILE A 383 9.02 15.77 1.39
C ILE A 383 10.34 15.30 2.04
N GLN A 384 10.87 16.06 2.99
CA GLN A 384 12.12 15.69 3.65
C GLN A 384 11.97 14.44 4.54
N GLU A 385 10.84 14.28 5.23
CA GLU A 385 10.61 13.09 6.06
C GLU A 385 10.60 11.79 5.23
N LEU A 386 10.07 11.81 4.02
CA LEU A 386 9.98 10.62 3.17
C LEU A 386 11.19 10.41 2.26
N TRP A 387 11.83 11.49 1.81
CA TRP A 387 12.88 11.42 0.79
C TRP A 387 14.18 12.12 1.18
N GLY A 388 14.38 12.45 2.47
CA GLY A 388 15.63 12.97 3.01
C GLY A 388 15.74 14.50 2.92
N GLN A 389 16.77 15.04 3.57
CA GLN A 389 17.00 16.46 3.74
C GLN A 389 17.32 17.18 2.41
N PHE A 390 16.88 18.43 2.29
CA PHE A 390 17.25 19.31 1.17
C PHE A 390 18.76 19.54 1.07
N GLY A 391 19.23 19.69 -0.17
CA GLY A 391 20.63 19.91 -0.52
C GLY A 391 21.40 18.62 -0.85
N THR A 392 21.06 17.49 -0.23
CA THR A 392 21.71 16.20 -0.49
C THR A 392 20.77 15.22 -1.19
N TYR A 393 19.55 15.08 -0.69
CA TYR A 393 18.58 14.09 -1.16
C TYR A 393 17.50 14.71 -2.04
N ASN A 394 17.25 15.98 -1.83
CA ASN A 394 16.24 16.76 -2.54
C ASN A 394 16.72 18.19 -2.78
N GLU A 395 16.16 18.82 -3.81
CA GLU A 395 16.32 20.24 -4.12
C GLU A 395 14.96 20.93 -4.20
N LYS A 396 14.86 22.18 -3.71
CA LYS A 396 13.71 23.04 -4.01
C LYS A 396 13.84 23.61 -5.41
N THR A 397 12.73 23.64 -6.15
CA THR A 397 12.63 24.30 -7.46
C THR A 397 11.65 25.47 -7.39
N GLU A 398 11.51 26.24 -8.48
CA GLU A 398 10.55 27.35 -8.54
C GLU A 398 9.09 26.88 -8.37
N ASP A 399 8.78 25.69 -8.90
CA ASP A 399 7.41 25.16 -8.96
C ASP A 399 7.17 23.94 -8.02
N GLY A 400 8.15 23.61 -7.15
CA GLY A 400 8.02 22.45 -6.26
C GLY A 400 9.36 21.90 -5.78
N TRP A 401 9.59 20.63 -6.00
CA TRP A 401 10.77 19.91 -5.53
C TRP A 401 11.35 19.03 -6.61
N MET A 402 12.59 18.63 -6.44
CA MET A 402 13.26 17.66 -7.30
C MET A 402 14.02 16.66 -6.44
N ARG A 403 13.72 15.38 -6.62
CA ARG A 403 14.40 14.27 -5.96
C ARG A 403 15.75 14.02 -6.61
N ILE A 404 16.78 13.85 -5.81
CA ILE A 404 18.09 13.38 -6.25
C ILE A 404 18.10 11.86 -6.06
N ALA A 405 18.40 11.11 -7.11
CA ALA A 405 18.50 9.65 -7.01
C ALA A 405 19.77 9.24 -6.24
N ALA A 406 19.68 8.12 -5.54
CA ALA A 406 20.86 7.53 -4.88
C ALA A 406 21.98 7.24 -5.90
N PRO A 407 23.26 7.25 -5.50
CA PRO A 407 24.37 6.78 -6.36
C PRO A 407 24.14 5.34 -6.84
N ASN A 408 24.67 4.98 -8.02
CA ASN A 408 24.45 3.68 -8.68
C ASN A 408 24.76 2.44 -7.81
N ASP A 409 25.70 2.53 -6.91
CA ASP A 409 26.21 1.41 -6.08
C ASP A 409 25.65 1.43 -4.67
N VAL A 410 24.67 2.30 -4.39
CA VAL A 410 24.06 2.47 -3.08
C VAL A 410 22.60 2.10 -3.14
N ASN A 411 22.15 1.30 -2.17
CA ASN A 411 20.72 1.01 -2.03
C ASN A 411 19.95 2.30 -1.75
N ALA A 412 18.93 2.59 -2.54
CA ALA A 412 18.20 3.85 -2.46
C ALA A 412 17.49 4.06 -1.11
N ASP A 413 16.95 3.00 -0.51
CA ASP A 413 16.30 3.10 0.79
C ASP A 413 17.31 3.30 1.92
N GLU A 414 18.43 2.57 1.91
CA GLU A 414 19.51 2.76 2.88
C GLU A 414 20.07 4.19 2.82
N TRP A 415 20.28 4.72 1.61
CA TRP A 415 20.73 6.08 1.40
C TRP A 415 19.79 7.13 2.00
N LEU A 416 18.49 7.00 1.80
CA LEU A 416 17.48 7.89 2.39
C LEU A 416 17.44 7.78 3.92
N LEU A 417 17.61 6.56 4.45
CA LEU A 417 17.60 6.29 5.88
C LEU A 417 18.83 6.85 6.62
N GLU A 418 19.88 7.31 5.93
CA GLU A 418 20.96 8.10 6.55
C GLU A 418 20.47 9.46 7.05
N SER A 419 19.48 10.06 6.40
CA SER A 419 18.97 11.40 6.71
C SER A 419 17.73 11.41 7.61
N THR A 420 16.83 10.48 7.43
CA THR A 420 15.51 10.43 8.08
C THR A 420 15.17 9.00 8.50
N THR A 421 14.23 8.81 9.41
CA THR A 421 13.70 7.49 9.75
C THR A 421 12.56 7.07 8.84
N ARG A 422 11.92 8.01 8.15
CA ARG A 422 10.69 7.82 7.35
C ARG A 422 9.51 7.29 8.17
N GLN A 423 9.52 7.48 9.49
CA GLN A 423 8.52 6.90 10.41
C GLN A 423 7.61 7.95 11.07
N LEU A 424 7.90 9.25 10.91
CA LEU A 424 7.09 10.31 11.50
C LEU A 424 5.88 10.66 10.62
N PRO A 425 4.91 11.42 11.17
CA PRO A 425 3.82 12.00 10.40
C PRO A 425 4.32 12.77 9.17
N ALA A 426 3.61 12.63 8.08
CA ALA A 426 3.85 13.35 6.83
C ALA A 426 2.59 13.31 5.97
N LEU A 427 2.44 14.27 5.06
CA LEU A 427 1.40 14.27 4.04
C LEU A 427 2.05 14.38 2.67
N VAL A 428 1.83 13.41 1.81
CA VAL A 428 2.19 13.51 0.38
C VAL A 428 0.93 13.33 -0.45
N THR A 429 0.55 14.39 -1.16
CA THR A 429 -0.60 14.40 -2.06
C THR A 429 -0.18 14.11 -3.50
N ASN A 430 -1.14 13.77 -4.34
CA ASN A 430 -0.89 13.59 -5.78
C ASN A 430 -0.40 14.88 -6.46
N GLU A 431 -0.86 16.05 -6.01
CA GLU A 431 -0.36 17.33 -6.51
C GLU A 431 1.12 17.53 -6.17
N MET A 432 1.55 17.16 -4.97
CA MET A 432 2.95 17.21 -4.57
C MET A 432 3.80 16.26 -5.43
N VAL A 433 3.34 15.03 -5.65
CA VAL A 433 4.06 14.05 -6.52
C VAL A 433 4.19 14.56 -7.95
N ALA A 434 3.14 15.15 -8.50
CA ALA A 434 3.18 15.73 -9.86
C ALA A 434 4.21 16.86 -10.01
N LYS A 435 4.54 17.55 -8.92
CA LYS A 435 5.55 18.61 -8.85
C LYS A 435 6.93 18.12 -8.38
N TYR A 436 7.14 16.81 -8.28
CA TYR A 436 8.32 16.21 -7.67
C TYR A 436 9.03 15.21 -8.60
N PRO A 437 9.61 15.69 -9.74
CA PRO A 437 10.33 14.83 -10.66
C PRO A 437 11.64 14.32 -10.06
N THR A 438 12.06 13.12 -10.48
CA THR A 438 13.33 12.55 -10.10
C THR A 438 14.44 13.00 -11.05
N LYS A 439 15.55 13.50 -10.52
CA LYS A 439 16.77 13.84 -11.27
C LYS A 439 17.79 12.73 -11.11
N PHE A 440 18.30 12.25 -12.25
CA PHE A 440 19.40 11.32 -12.30
C PHE A 440 20.70 12.03 -12.64
N ALA A 441 21.80 11.55 -12.06
CA ALA A 441 23.15 11.90 -12.52
C ALA A 441 23.41 11.33 -13.92
N ASP A 442 24.36 11.91 -14.67
CA ASP A 442 24.75 11.39 -15.98
C ASP A 442 25.20 9.93 -15.86
N GLY A 443 24.62 9.05 -16.70
CA GLY A 443 24.92 7.61 -16.69
C GLY A 443 24.24 6.80 -15.60
N HIS A 444 23.32 7.39 -14.82
CA HIS A 444 22.53 6.66 -13.84
C HIS A 444 21.46 5.81 -14.54
N MET A 445 21.41 4.53 -14.19
CA MET A 445 20.43 3.54 -14.69
C MET A 445 19.32 3.29 -13.65
N GLY A 446 18.73 4.35 -13.12
CA GLY A 446 17.73 4.27 -12.08
C GLY A 446 16.30 4.32 -12.60
N MET A 447 15.39 3.81 -11.81
CA MET A 447 13.95 3.81 -12.05
C MET A 447 13.30 5.06 -11.43
N LYS A 448 12.44 5.74 -12.17
CA LYS A 448 11.58 6.83 -11.66
C LYS A 448 10.35 6.25 -10.98
N SER A 449 10.55 5.72 -9.78
CA SER A 449 9.55 4.91 -9.07
C SER A 449 8.18 5.57 -8.92
N ASP A 450 8.13 6.87 -8.70
CA ASP A 450 6.88 7.57 -8.42
C ASP A 450 6.11 7.84 -9.74
N GLU A 451 6.82 8.21 -10.80
CA GLU A 451 6.25 8.37 -12.13
C GLU A 451 5.77 7.03 -12.70
N ILE A 452 6.53 5.95 -12.46
CA ILE A 452 6.13 4.58 -12.86
C ILE A 452 4.83 4.16 -12.16
N LYS A 453 4.67 4.43 -10.87
CA LYS A 453 3.43 4.12 -10.17
C LYS A 453 2.23 4.84 -10.76
N CYS A 454 2.41 6.10 -11.17
CA CYS A 454 1.37 6.83 -11.88
C CYS A 454 1.06 6.16 -13.23
N GLN A 455 2.07 5.77 -14.03
CA GLN A 455 1.86 5.07 -15.30
C GLN A 455 1.12 3.74 -15.12
N LEU A 456 1.47 2.95 -14.10
CA LEU A 456 0.80 1.69 -13.80
C LEU A 456 -0.64 1.89 -13.33
N ALA A 457 -0.88 2.91 -12.51
CA ALA A 457 -2.22 3.25 -12.07
C ALA A 457 -3.12 3.72 -13.23
N GLU A 458 -2.59 4.42 -14.25
CA GLU A 458 -3.34 4.77 -15.47
C GLU A 458 -3.90 3.54 -16.18
N ILE A 459 -3.13 2.45 -16.20
CA ILE A 459 -3.52 1.20 -16.88
C ILE A 459 -4.67 0.51 -16.16
N THR A 460 -4.69 0.53 -14.83
CA THR A 460 -5.64 -0.25 -14.01
C THR A 460 -6.80 0.56 -13.47
N ALA A 461 -6.66 1.88 -13.30
CA ALA A 461 -7.69 2.75 -12.75
C ALA A 461 -9.07 2.66 -13.44
N PRO A 462 -9.17 2.50 -14.79
CA PRO A 462 -10.48 2.33 -15.44
C PRO A 462 -11.26 1.11 -14.97
N TYR A 463 -10.59 0.12 -14.41
CA TYR A 463 -11.13 -1.17 -13.98
C TYR A 463 -11.29 -1.29 -12.46
N ALA A 464 -10.81 -0.28 -11.71
CA ALA A 464 -10.80 -0.33 -10.26
C ALA A 464 -12.21 -0.39 -9.67
N VAL A 465 -12.41 -1.26 -8.68
CA VAL A 465 -13.67 -1.34 -7.95
C VAL A 465 -13.96 -0.02 -7.24
N LYS A 466 -15.23 0.36 -7.19
CA LYS A 466 -15.67 1.62 -6.56
C LYS A 466 -15.88 1.47 -5.06
N GLU A 467 -16.22 0.27 -4.63
CA GLU A 467 -16.43 -0.06 -3.23
C GLU A 467 -15.29 -0.95 -2.75
N TYR A 468 -14.71 -0.61 -1.62
CA TYR A 468 -13.68 -1.36 -0.94
C TYR A 468 -13.87 -1.20 0.57
N TYR A 469 -13.30 -2.11 1.35
CA TYR A 469 -13.38 -1.99 2.80
C TYR A 469 -12.44 -0.87 3.30
N PRO A 470 -12.99 0.19 3.93
CA PRO A 470 -12.20 1.33 4.38
C PRO A 470 -11.33 0.96 5.60
N ASN A 471 -10.33 1.80 5.89
CA ASN A 471 -9.57 1.71 7.14
C ASN A 471 -10.47 2.18 8.29
N VAL A 472 -11.04 1.24 9.03
CA VAL A 472 -11.84 1.54 10.23
C VAL A 472 -11.20 0.93 11.46
N VAL A 473 -11.31 1.62 12.58
CA VAL A 473 -10.82 1.14 13.88
C VAL A 473 -11.92 0.32 14.53
N LEU A 474 -11.67 -0.95 14.75
CA LEU A 474 -12.59 -1.85 15.46
C LEU A 474 -12.56 -1.57 16.97
N SER A 475 -13.68 -1.83 17.66
CA SER A 475 -13.70 -1.78 19.12
C SER A 475 -12.76 -2.82 19.74
N ALA A 476 -12.37 -2.61 20.99
CA ALA A 476 -11.52 -3.56 21.72
C ALA A 476 -12.15 -4.98 21.76
N GLU A 477 -13.45 -5.06 22.04
CA GLU A 477 -14.21 -6.31 22.06
C GLU A 477 -14.21 -7.01 20.68
N ALA A 478 -14.41 -6.25 19.60
CA ALA A 478 -14.37 -6.76 18.23
C ALA A 478 -12.96 -7.29 17.88
N ASN A 479 -11.90 -6.55 18.24
CA ASN A 479 -10.51 -6.96 18.03
C ASN A 479 -10.17 -8.26 18.79
N GLU A 480 -10.55 -8.35 20.07
CA GLU A 480 -10.36 -9.57 20.86
C GLU A 480 -11.08 -10.77 20.22
N ARG A 481 -12.30 -10.54 19.76
CA ARG A 481 -13.08 -11.61 19.13
C ARG A 481 -12.48 -12.08 17.81
N ILE A 482 -12.06 -11.15 16.94
CA ILE A 482 -11.36 -11.46 15.69
C ILE A 482 -10.04 -12.19 15.97
N ALA A 483 -9.26 -11.77 16.95
CA ALA A 483 -8.00 -12.42 17.30
C ALA A 483 -8.17 -13.91 17.65
N VAL A 484 -9.29 -14.28 18.26
CA VAL A 484 -9.62 -15.69 18.57
C VAL A 484 -10.06 -16.47 17.33
N LEU A 485 -10.89 -15.87 16.47
CA LEU A 485 -11.55 -16.59 15.37
C LEU A 485 -10.71 -16.62 14.08
N TRP A 486 -10.02 -15.52 13.77
CA TRP A 486 -9.53 -15.27 12.42
C TRP A 486 -8.38 -16.17 11.98
N THR A 487 -7.39 -16.38 12.83
CA THR A 487 -6.20 -17.16 12.43
C THR A 487 -6.53 -18.58 11.95
N PRO A 488 -7.31 -19.39 12.69
CA PRO A 488 -7.68 -20.72 12.20
C PRO A 488 -8.56 -20.70 10.95
N ILE A 489 -9.49 -19.74 10.84
CA ILE A 489 -10.35 -19.59 9.66
C ILE A 489 -9.50 -19.25 8.44
N LYS A 490 -8.63 -18.23 8.55
CA LYS A 490 -7.75 -17.80 7.45
C LYS A 490 -6.84 -18.94 6.97
N ASN A 491 -6.23 -19.68 7.89
CA ASN A 491 -5.35 -20.80 7.54
C ASN A 491 -6.13 -21.88 6.78
N ALA A 492 -7.33 -22.24 7.23
CA ALA A 492 -8.19 -23.21 6.53
C ALA A 492 -8.56 -22.72 5.12
N MET A 493 -8.87 -21.43 4.96
CA MET A 493 -9.15 -20.84 3.64
C MET A 493 -7.95 -20.96 2.70
N ILE A 494 -6.76 -20.59 3.16
CA ILE A 494 -5.52 -20.63 2.36
C ILE A 494 -5.18 -22.07 1.95
N GLU A 495 -5.18 -22.98 2.90
CA GLU A 495 -4.86 -24.39 2.65
C GLU A 495 -5.81 -25.00 1.60
N GLN A 496 -7.11 -24.76 1.74
CA GLN A 496 -8.10 -25.31 0.82
C GLN A 496 -8.05 -24.66 -0.57
N GLU A 497 -7.87 -23.33 -0.64
CA GLU A 497 -7.70 -22.63 -1.92
C GLU A 497 -6.51 -23.15 -2.69
N VAL A 498 -5.34 -23.30 -2.05
CA VAL A 498 -4.13 -23.84 -2.67
C VAL A 498 -4.38 -25.27 -3.14
N ALA A 499 -5.01 -26.12 -2.34
CA ALA A 499 -5.36 -27.47 -2.71
C ALA A 499 -6.22 -27.50 -3.99
N TRP A 500 -7.28 -26.69 -4.07
CA TRP A 500 -8.11 -26.60 -5.26
C TRP A 500 -7.36 -26.05 -6.47
N CYS A 501 -6.58 -24.98 -6.29
CA CYS A 501 -5.79 -24.40 -7.37
C CYS A 501 -4.76 -25.38 -7.95
N THR A 502 -4.18 -26.25 -7.11
CA THR A 502 -3.15 -27.24 -7.51
C THR A 502 -3.72 -28.62 -7.88
N GLY A 503 -5.05 -28.76 -7.90
CA GLY A 503 -5.74 -29.98 -8.33
C GLY A 503 -5.86 -31.04 -7.24
N GLU A 504 -5.70 -30.68 -5.97
CA GLU A 504 -5.91 -31.56 -4.82
C GLU A 504 -7.37 -31.45 -4.33
N GLY A 505 -8.35 -31.73 -5.20
CA GLY A 505 -9.78 -31.66 -4.88
C GLY A 505 -10.62 -31.12 -6.02
N ASP A 506 -11.93 -31.13 -5.82
CA ASP A 506 -12.93 -30.61 -6.76
C ASP A 506 -13.65 -29.43 -6.09
N VAL A 507 -13.25 -28.20 -6.46
CA VAL A 507 -13.80 -26.99 -5.85
C VAL A 507 -15.32 -26.90 -6.01
N GLU A 508 -15.89 -27.29 -7.16
CA GLU A 508 -17.33 -27.21 -7.42
C GLU A 508 -18.13 -28.18 -6.52
N ALA A 509 -17.59 -29.37 -6.30
CA ALA A 509 -18.22 -30.36 -5.45
C ALA A 509 -18.02 -30.09 -3.94
N GLU A 510 -16.88 -29.58 -3.55
CA GLU A 510 -16.48 -29.45 -2.14
C GLU A 510 -16.82 -28.08 -1.53
N TRP A 511 -16.88 -27.01 -2.33
CA TRP A 511 -17.06 -25.63 -1.86
C TRP A 511 -18.26 -25.42 -0.94
N PRO A 512 -19.50 -25.97 -1.23
CA PRO A 512 -20.64 -25.72 -0.33
C PRO A 512 -20.41 -26.26 1.08
N ALA A 513 -19.88 -27.49 1.20
CA ALA A 513 -19.59 -28.11 2.49
C ALA A 513 -18.43 -27.38 3.23
N PHE A 514 -17.47 -26.87 2.48
CA PHE A 514 -16.36 -26.12 3.05
C PHE A 514 -16.84 -24.78 3.63
N ILE A 515 -17.73 -24.04 2.95
CA ILE A 515 -18.34 -22.83 3.49
C ILE A 515 -19.13 -23.10 4.79
N GLU A 516 -19.87 -24.21 4.87
CA GLU A 516 -20.53 -24.62 6.11
C GLU A 516 -19.52 -24.90 7.26
N SER A 517 -18.37 -25.49 6.92
CA SER A 517 -17.27 -25.71 7.88
C SER A 517 -16.70 -24.37 8.40
N LEU A 518 -16.41 -23.42 7.51
CA LEU A 518 -15.90 -22.09 7.89
C LEU A 518 -16.93 -21.33 8.76
N ASN A 519 -18.22 -21.43 8.44
CA ASN A 519 -19.29 -20.85 9.26
C ASN A 519 -19.34 -21.49 10.65
N SER A 520 -19.11 -22.79 10.74
CA SER A 520 -19.02 -23.49 12.03
C SER A 520 -17.79 -23.06 12.87
N MET A 521 -16.73 -22.56 12.21
CA MET A 521 -15.57 -21.97 12.87
C MET A 521 -15.80 -20.51 13.28
N GLY A 522 -16.88 -19.86 12.83
CA GLY A 522 -17.24 -18.49 13.18
C GLY A 522 -17.03 -17.47 12.07
N LEU A 523 -16.89 -17.86 10.79
CA LEU A 523 -16.70 -16.95 9.66
C LEU A 523 -17.80 -15.88 9.59
N GLN A 524 -19.07 -16.30 9.76
CA GLN A 524 -20.20 -15.37 9.71
C GLN A 524 -20.11 -14.28 10.81
N GLU A 525 -19.65 -14.63 12.00
CA GLU A 525 -19.44 -13.67 13.10
C GLU A 525 -18.34 -12.66 12.73
N VAL A 526 -17.24 -13.11 12.11
CA VAL A 526 -16.18 -12.22 11.64
C VAL A 526 -16.70 -11.23 10.59
N VAL A 527 -17.50 -11.70 9.63
CA VAL A 527 -18.14 -10.86 8.59
C VAL A 527 -19.08 -9.83 9.24
N GLU A 528 -19.90 -10.24 10.23
CA GLU A 528 -20.80 -9.32 10.95
C GLU A 528 -20.05 -8.23 11.72
N ILE A 529 -18.91 -8.54 12.32
CA ILE A 529 -18.05 -7.55 12.96
C ILE A 529 -17.59 -6.49 11.95
N TYR A 530 -17.08 -6.92 10.80
CA TYR A 530 -16.64 -5.99 9.75
C TYR A 530 -17.81 -5.23 9.13
N GLN A 531 -18.98 -5.86 8.94
CA GLN A 531 -20.18 -5.18 8.44
C GLN A 531 -20.65 -4.07 9.40
N ASN A 532 -20.72 -4.37 10.69
CA ASN A 532 -21.11 -3.39 11.69
C ASN A 532 -20.15 -2.20 11.75
N ALA A 533 -18.84 -2.46 11.60
CA ALA A 533 -17.85 -1.40 11.55
C ALA A 533 -17.99 -0.53 10.28
N LEU A 534 -18.24 -1.14 9.12
CA LEU A 534 -18.52 -0.43 7.88
C LEU A 534 -19.80 0.43 8.00
N ASP A 535 -20.86 -0.12 8.58
CA ASP A 535 -22.14 0.61 8.74
C ASP A 535 -22.02 1.79 9.70
N ALA A 536 -21.12 1.71 10.67
CA ALA A 536 -20.84 2.82 11.59
C ALA A 536 -20.09 4.01 10.91
N THR A 537 -19.52 3.83 9.72
CA THR A 537 -18.89 4.91 8.95
C THR A 537 -19.86 5.71 8.08
N LYS A 538 -21.08 5.23 7.86
CA LYS A 538 -22.14 5.86 7.07
C LYS A 538 -22.93 6.86 7.91
#